data_7b54a03671d8ac8e276b0cb4063827b2
#
_entry.id   7b54a03671d8ac8e276b0cb4063827b2
#
_cell.length_a   1.000
_cell.length_b   1.000
_cell.length_c   1.000
_cell.angle_alpha   90.00
_cell.angle_beta   90.00
_cell.angle_gamma   90.00
#
_symmetry.space_group_name_H-M   'P 1'
#
loop_
_entity.id
_entity.type
_entity.pdbx_description
1 polymer ?
#
loop_
_entity_poly.entity_id
_entity_poly.type
_entity_poly.pdbx_seq_one_letter_code
_entity_poly.pdbx_strand_id
1 'polypeptide(L)'
;MEGYFGLYLAYYLGARHHKVDLFEKNSELMARASYNNQARIHNGYHYPRSVLTALRSRESFPRFIKDFPQCVCNDFEKYYMVGKHLSKVTAYQFKKFYKRIGAYLEPAPSKIVNLTNKNYIEACFKAEEFAFDSLKLKNEILNRIDTNYVTIHLNSQVLKVSDKSDNSKIITSVKNLVTEEVEDFSSDHVFNCTYASLNQVIHDSSLELITLKHEMTEMAIVDVPEEIKHLGITVMCGPFFSVMPFPSVQMNGHYLHSFSHVRYTPHYEWYSNDQAYIDADADLLGMRNIQPGK
;
A
#
# COMPACT_ATOMS: atom_id res chain seq x y z
N MET A 1 12.16 7.39 -3.17
CA MET A 1 11.30 6.29 -3.65
C MET A 1 9.90 6.83 -3.82
N GLU A 2 9.53 7.13 -5.05
CA GLU A 2 8.21 7.64 -5.36
C GLU A 2 7.23 6.47 -5.50
N GLY A 3 6.28 6.40 -4.60
CA GLY A 3 5.18 5.47 -4.70
C GLY A 3 3.95 6.12 -5.35
N TYR A 4 2.81 5.49 -5.17
CA TYR A 4 1.51 6.01 -5.65
C TYR A 4 1.27 7.48 -5.26
N PHE A 5 1.61 7.87 -4.04
CA PHE A 5 1.34 9.23 -3.55
C PHE A 5 2.12 10.30 -4.31
N GLY A 6 3.43 10.09 -4.55
CA GLY A 6 4.24 11.05 -5.29
C GLY A 6 3.79 11.17 -6.76
N LEU A 7 3.56 10.04 -7.42
CA LEU A 7 3.09 10.03 -8.81
C LEU A 7 1.71 10.68 -8.95
N TYR A 8 0.77 10.34 -8.06
CA TYR A 8 -0.57 10.95 -8.06
C TYR A 8 -0.53 12.44 -7.77
N LEU A 9 0.31 12.88 -6.83
CA LEU A 9 0.47 14.30 -6.51
C LEU A 9 1.06 15.08 -7.68
N ALA A 10 2.05 14.52 -8.38
CA ALA A 10 2.61 15.12 -9.57
C ALA A 10 1.54 15.31 -10.69
N TYR A 11 0.75 14.25 -10.94
CA TYR A 11 -0.41 14.36 -11.83
C TYR A 11 -1.40 15.44 -11.37
N TYR A 12 -1.77 15.45 -10.08
CA TYR A 12 -2.75 16.38 -9.52
C TYR A 12 -2.32 17.84 -9.63
N LEU A 13 -1.04 18.13 -9.39
CA LEU A 13 -0.48 19.47 -9.49
C LEU A 13 -0.28 19.88 -10.95
N GLY A 14 0.25 18.99 -11.80
CA GLY A 14 0.41 19.24 -13.23
C GLY A 14 -0.91 19.56 -13.94
N ALA A 15 -1.98 18.84 -13.60
CA ALA A 15 -3.33 19.11 -14.10
C ALA A 15 -3.90 20.49 -13.66
N ARG A 16 -3.23 21.17 -12.73
CA ARG A 16 -3.50 22.55 -12.27
C ARG A 16 -2.47 23.55 -12.76
N HIS A 17 -1.68 23.16 -13.76
CA HIS A 17 -0.66 23.99 -14.41
C HIS A 17 0.51 24.39 -13.50
N HIS A 18 0.75 23.65 -12.38
CA HIS A 18 1.98 23.81 -11.63
C HIS A 18 3.12 23.05 -12.32
N LYS A 19 4.31 23.68 -12.38
CA LYS A 19 5.52 23.00 -12.82
C LYS A 19 6.00 22.07 -11.69
N VAL A 20 6.22 20.82 -12.02
CA VAL A 20 6.57 19.75 -11.08
C VAL A 20 7.75 18.95 -11.59
N ASP A 21 8.79 18.83 -10.78
CA ASP A 21 9.86 17.86 -10.95
C ASP A 21 9.62 16.69 -9.99
N LEU A 22 9.46 15.47 -10.52
CA LEU A 22 9.27 14.24 -9.77
C LEU A 22 10.56 13.41 -9.82
N PHE A 23 11.18 13.19 -8.68
CA PHE A 23 12.43 12.42 -8.57
C PHE A 23 12.16 11.02 -8.04
N GLU A 24 12.60 10.00 -8.78
CA GLU A 24 12.56 8.59 -8.36
C GLU A 24 13.97 8.00 -8.42
N LYS A 25 14.41 7.44 -7.29
CA LYS A 25 15.73 6.80 -7.14
C LYS A 25 15.91 5.57 -8.05
N ASN A 26 14.83 4.82 -8.28
CA ASN A 26 14.87 3.62 -9.12
C ASN A 26 14.69 3.98 -10.60
N SER A 27 14.98 2.99 -11.45
CA SER A 27 14.71 3.06 -12.90
C SER A 27 13.21 2.93 -13.24
N GLU A 28 12.36 2.61 -12.26
CA GLU A 28 10.93 2.45 -12.44
C GLU A 28 10.13 3.10 -11.30
N LEU A 29 9.00 3.72 -11.66
CA LEU A 29 8.03 4.26 -10.72
C LEU A 29 7.20 3.15 -10.07
N MET A 30 6.76 3.38 -8.84
CA MET A 30 5.86 2.50 -8.08
C MET A 30 6.36 1.05 -7.88
N ALA A 31 7.64 0.77 -8.06
CA ALA A 31 8.21 -0.58 -8.00
C ALA A 31 8.38 -1.16 -6.57
N ARG A 32 8.15 -0.37 -5.52
CA ARG A 32 8.34 -0.74 -4.12
C ARG A 32 7.00 -0.98 -3.41
N ALA A 33 6.73 -0.29 -2.31
CA ALA A 33 5.53 -0.48 -1.47
C ALA A 33 4.20 -0.34 -2.23
N SER A 34 4.15 0.45 -3.31
CA SER A 34 2.96 0.57 -4.15
C SER A 34 2.69 -0.65 -5.04
N TYR A 35 3.71 -1.46 -5.31
CA TYR A 35 3.55 -2.77 -5.95
C TYR A 35 3.48 -3.89 -4.90
N ASN A 36 4.40 -3.88 -3.92
CA ASN A 36 4.51 -4.90 -2.87
C ASN A 36 3.52 -4.63 -1.74
N ASN A 37 2.24 -4.91 -1.97
CA ASN A 37 1.16 -4.78 -1.00
C ASN A 37 0.06 -5.81 -1.27
N GLN A 38 -1.03 -5.79 -0.52
CA GLN A 38 -2.13 -6.76 -0.68
C GLN A 38 -3.06 -6.47 -1.87
N ALA A 39 -2.77 -5.46 -2.69
CA ALA A 39 -3.55 -5.05 -3.87
C ALA A 39 -5.06 -4.86 -3.61
N ARG A 40 -5.43 -4.28 -2.46
CA ARG A 40 -6.84 -4.13 -2.05
C ARG A 40 -7.36 -2.72 -2.18
N ILE A 41 -8.58 -2.62 -2.66
CA ILE A 41 -9.39 -1.41 -2.57
C ILE A 41 -10.33 -1.61 -1.38
N HIS A 42 -9.91 -1.12 -0.21
CA HIS A 42 -10.65 -1.32 1.04
C HIS A 42 -11.99 -0.60 1.06
N ASN A 43 -13.06 -1.31 1.44
CA ASN A 43 -14.40 -0.77 1.68
C ASN A 43 -14.79 -0.83 3.17
N GLY A 44 -13.80 -0.73 4.05
CA GLY A 44 -13.99 -0.60 5.50
C GLY A 44 -14.04 -1.90 6.30
N TYR A 45 -14.21 -3.07 5.67
CA TYR A 45 -14.37 -4.36 6.38
C TYR A 45 -13.16 -4.81 7.19
N HIS A 46 -12.02 -4.22 6.97
CA HIS A 46 -10.79 -4.51 7.71
C HIS A 46 -10.75 -3.87 9.11
N TYR A 47 -11.68 -2.96 9.40
CA TYR A 47 -11.62 -2.11 10.58
C TYR A 47 -12.85 -2.23 11.51
N PRO A 48 -13.25 -3.44 11.98
CA PRO A 48 -14.48 -3.62 12.77
C PRO A 48 -14.43 -3.00 14.17
N ARG A 49 -13.29 -2.40 14.55
CA ARG A 49 -13.08 -1.74 15.85
C ARG A 49 -12.76 -0.25 15.72
N SER A 50 -12.74 0.29 14.51
CA SER A 50 -12.47 1.70 14.25
C SER A 50 -13.50 2.29 13.30
N VAL A 51 -14.52 2.94 13.86
CA VAL A 51 -15.63 3.54 13.09
C VAL A 51 -15.09 4.56 12.08
N LEU A 52 -14.20 5.46 12.51
CA LEU A 52 -13.68 6.51 11.64
C LEU A 52 -12.89 5.94 10.46
N THR A 53 -12.02 4.96 10.71
CA THR A 53 -11.22 4.33 9.65
C THR A 53 -12.11 3.56 8.67
N ALA A 54 -13.11 2.83 9.19
CA ALA A 54 -14.06 2.10 8.36
C ALA A 54 -14.88 3.05 7.46
N LEU A 55 -15.38 4.16 8.01
CA LEU A 55 -16.14 5.17 7.25
C LEU A 55 -15.27 5.85 6.19
N ARG A 56 -14.05 6.26 6.51
CA ARG A 56 -13.12 6.86 5.54
C ARG A 56 -12.80 5.89 4.38
N SER A 57 -12.58 4.62 4.68
CA SER A 57 -12.36 3.60 3.64
C SER A 57 -13.59 3.46 2.74
N ARG A 58 -14.79 3.43 3.32
CA ARG A 58 -16.04 3.38 2.55
C ARG A 58 -16.25 4.60 1.67
N GLU A 59 -15.91 5.78 2.16
CA GLU A 59 -16.01 7.02 1.38
C GLU A 59 -15.00 7.05 0.23
N SER A 60 -13.79 6.55 0.46
CA SER A 60 -12.72 6.51 -0.54
C SER A 60 -12.94 5.43 -1.61
N PHE A 61 -13.60 4.32 -1.27
CA PHE A 61 -13.82 3.17 -2.16
C PHE A 61 -14.49 3.56 -3.49
N PRO A 62 -15.67 4.19 -3.54
CA PRO A 62 -16.31 4.56 -4.80
C PRO A 62 -15.54 5.65 -5.55
N ARG A 63 -14.81 6.52 -4.85
CA ARG A 63 -13.97 7.54 -5.48
C ARG A 63 -12.83 6.91 -6.25
N PHE A 64 -12.11 5.98 -5.64
CA PHE A 64 -11.02 5.26 -6.28
C PHE A 64 -11.49 4.50 -7.53
N ILE A 65 -12.63 3.79 -7.44
CA ILE A 65 -13.21 3.06 -8.57
C ILE A 65 -13.59 4.01 -9.71
N LYS A 66 -14.15 5.17 -9.38
CA LYS A 66 -14.50 6.20 -10.37
C LYS A 66 -13.26 6.81 -11.02
N ASP A 67 -12.23 7.08 -10.23
CA ASP A 67 -11.03 7.76 -10.69
C ASP A 67 -10.12 6.83 -11.51
N PHE A 68 -10.10 5.51 -11.19
CA PHE A 68 -9.22 4.52 -11.80
C PHE A 68 -9.94 3.22 -12.20
N PRO A 69 -10.97 3.29 -13.04
CA PRO A 69 -11.80 2.13 -13.35
C PRO A 69 -11.05 0.98 -14.05
N GLN A 70 -10.00 1.30 -14.82
CA GLN A 70 -9.27 0.30 -15.61
C GLN A 70 -8.34 -0.59 -14.78
N CYS A 71 -7.93 -0.13 -13.59
CA CYS A 71 -7.09 -0.93 -12.70
C CYS A 71 -7.90 -1.77 -11.71
N VAL A 72 -9.22 -1.56 -11.61
CA VAL A 72 -10.09 -2.29 -10.68
C VAL A 72 -10.34 -3.71 -11.16
N CYS A 73 -10.14 -4.68 -10.27
CA CYS A 73 -10.43 -6.09 -10.48
C CYS A 73 -11.52 -6.50 -9.48
N ASN A 74 -12.70 -6.82 -10.01
CA ASN A 74 -13.90 -7.19 -9.24
C ASN A 74 -14.56 -8.49 -9.76
N ASP A 75 -13.83 -9.27 -10.53
CA ASP A 75 -14.24 -10.54 -11.13
C ASP A 75 -14.09 -11.74 -10.18
N PHE A 76 -14.11 -11.49 -8.88
CA PHE A 76 -14.07 -12.48 -7.81
C PHE A 76 -15.06 -12.15 -6.69
N GLU A 77 -15.41 -13.14 -5.88
CA GLU A 77 -16.27 -12.95 -4.69
C GLU A 77 -15.44 -12.75 -3.44
N LYS A 78 -15.78 -11.74 -2.65
CA LYS A 78 -15.08 -11.42 -1.40
C LYS A 78 -15.82 -11.96 -0.18
N TYR A 79 -15.09 -12.68 0.69
CA TYR A 79 -15.61 -13.21 1.93
C TYR A 79 -14.77 -12.78 3.13
N TYR A 80 -15.47 -12.35 4.18
CA TYR A 80 -14.92 -12.12 5.51
C TYR A 80 -15.42 -13.22 6.47
N MET A 81 -14.48 -13.87 7.15
CA MET A 81 -14.73 -14.94 8.09
C MET A 81 -14.32 -14.48 9.48
N VAL A 82 -15.21 -14.64 10.45
CA VAL A 82 -14.92 -14.26 11.84
C VAL A 82 -14.38 -15.49 12.58
N GLY A 83 -13.18 -15.35 13.15
CA GLY A 83 -12.55 -16.40 13.93
C GLY A 83 -13.30 -16.65 15.24
N LYS A 84 -13.41 -17.92 15.65
CA LYS A 84 -14.12 -18.32 16.88
C LYS A 84 -13.27 -18.15 18.15
N HIS A 85 -11.97 -18.41 18.01
CA HIS A 85 -11.03 -18.34 19.14
C HIS A 85 -10.12 -17.11 18.99
N LEU A 86 -9.76 -16.51 20.12
CA LEU A 86 -8.89 -15.34 20.20
C LEU A 86 -9.38 -14.13 19.35
N SER A 87 -10.65 -14.15 18.95
CA SER A 87 -11.24 -13.05 18.22
C SER A 87 -11.56 -11.88 19.15
N LYS A 88 -11.23 -10.67 18.68
CA LYS A 88 -11.54 -9.42 19.40
C LYS A 88 -12.95 -8.89 19.10
N VAL A 89 -13.66 -9.53 18.18
CA VAL A 89 -15.02 -9.17 17.74
C VAL A 89 -15.77 -10.46 17.41
N THR A 90 -16.98 -10.62 17.96
CA THR A 90 -17.88 -11.74 17.63
C THR A 90 -18.53 -11.51 16.27
N ALA A 91 -19.08 -12.58 15.66
CA ALA A 91 -19.83 -12.47 14.41
C ALA A 91 -21.05 -11.54 14.54
N TYR A 92 -21.72 -11.54 15.69
CA TYR A 92 -22.83 -10.63 15.98
C TYR A 92 -22.36 -9.16 15.99
N GLN A 93 -21.28 -8.85 16.70
CA GLN A 93 -20.69 -7.50 16.74
C GLN A 93 -20.24 -7.04 15.37
N PHE A 94 -19.58 -7.92 14.61
CA PHE A 94 -19.15 -7.68 13.23
C PHE A 94 -20.36 -7.30 12.36
N LYS A 95 -21.39 -8.13 12.31
CA LYS A 95 -22.61 -7.87 11.55
C LYS A 95 -23.30 -6.56 11.96
N LYS A 96 -23.42 -6.30 13.28
CA LYS A 96 -24.04 -5.08 13.81
C LYS A 96 -23.26 -3.84 13.43
N PHE A 97 -21.93 -3.90 13.50
CA PHE A 97 -21.05 -2.79 13.13
C PHE A 97 -21.22 -2.39 11.65
N TYR A 98 -21.14 -3.36 10.73
CA TYR A 98 -21.26 -3.08 9.30
C TYR A 98 -22.65 -2.66 8.88
N LYS A 99 -23.68 -3.20 9.51
CA LYS A 99 -25.06 -2.68 9.34
C LYS A 99 -25.15 -1.20 9.76
N ARG A 100 -24.52 -0.83 10.88
CA ARG A 100 -24.53 0.56 11.39
C ARG A 100 -23.85 1.55 10.45
N ILE A 101 -22.76 1.17 9.82
CA ILE A 101 -22.04 2.03 8.85
C ILE A 101 -22.58 1.90 7.42
N GLY A 102 -23.67 1.17 7.21
CA GLY A 102 -24.31 1.00 5.90
C GLY A 102 -23.50 0.16 4.92
N ALA A 103 -22.59 -0.71 5.37
CA ALA A 103 -21.82 -1.58 4.49
C ALA A 103 -22.63 -2.82 4.09
N TYR A 104 -22.53 -3.23 2.83
CA TYR A 104 -23.11 -4.47 2.34
C TYR A 104 -22.48 -5.67 3.05
N LEU A 105 -23.29 -6.51 3.67
CA LEU A 105 -22.83 -7.71 4.35
C LEU A 105 -23.94 -8.75 4.38
N GLU A 106 -23.74 -9.89 3.73
CA GLU A 106 -24.67 -11.01 3.71
C GLU A 106 -24.04 -12.29 4.26
N PRO A 107 -24.81 -13.23 4.83
CA PRO A 107 -24.31 -14.55 5.14
C PRO A 107 -23.73 -15.23 3.89
N ALA A 108 -22.58 -15.88 4.05
CA ALA A 108 -21.98 -16.61 2.95
C ALA A 108 -22.81 -17.86 2.61
N PRO A 109 -22.86 -18.26 1.33
CA PRO A 109 -23.55 -19.48 0.91
C PRO A 109 -22.88 -20.75 1.49
N SER A 110 -23.63 -21.84 1.59
CA SER A 110 -23.16 -23.09 2.18
C SER A 110 -21.88 -23.64 1.55
N LYS A 111 -21.70 -23.44 0.20
CA LYS A 111 -20.48 -23.83 -0.51
C LYS A 111 -19.22 -23.23 0.12
N ILE A 112 -19.28 -21.96 0.56
CA ILE A 112 -18.16 -21.24 1.19
C ILE A 112 -18.01 -21.66 2.65
N VAL A 113 -19.12 -21.79 3.38
CA VAL A 113 -19.08 -22.26 4.77
C VAL A 113 -18.45 -23.65 4.88
N ASN A 114 -18.70 -24.52 3.90
CA ASN A 114 -18.14 -25.87 3.86
C ASN A 114 -16.63 -25.93 3.57
N LEU A 115 -16.02 -24.86 3.06
CA LEU A 115 -14.57 -24.73 2.95
C LEU A 115 -13.91 -24.46 4.31
N THR A 116 -14.67 -24.16 5.34
CA THR A 116 -14.14 -23.74 6.64
C THR A 116 -14.27 -24.84 7.69
N ASN A 117 -13.35 -24.84 8.65
CA ASN A 117 -13.48 -25.66 9.83
C ASN A 117 -14.35 -24.94 10.88
N LYS A 118 -15.52 -25.49 11.15
CA LYS A 118 -16.52 -24.95 12.09
C LYS A 118 -16.02 -24.83 13.54
N ASN A 119 -14.94 -25.52 13.89
CA ASN A 119 -14.32 -25.36 15.21
C ASN A 119 -13.55 -24.04 15.33
N TYR A 120 -13.09 -23.46 14.22
CA TYR A 120 -12.28 -22.25 14.21
C TYR A 120 -13.00 -21.02 13.66
N ILE A 121 -14.01 -21.19 12.82
CA ILE A 121 -14.78 -20.09 12.22
C ILE A 121 -16.17 -20.02 12.84
N GLU A 122 -16.53 -18.83 13.36
CA GLU A 122 -17.83 -18.52 13.95
C GLU A 122 -18.87 -18.24 12.87
N ALA A 123 -18.51 -17.42 11.87
CA ALA A 123 -19.40 -17.08 10.75
C ALA A 123 -18.60 -16.62 9.53
N CYS A 124 -19.24 -16.77 8.36
CA CYS A 124 -18.73 -16.29 7.08
C CYS A 124 -19.73 -15.31 6.45
N PHE A 125 -19.22 -14.20 5.92
CA PHE A 125 -20.01 -13.15 5.31
C PHE A 125 -19.50 -12.82 3.92
N LYS A 126 -20.41 -12.66 2.95
CA LYS A 126 -20.10 -12.03 1.67
C LYS A 126 -20.02 -10.53 1.86
N ALA A 127 -19.01 -9.91 1.27
CA ALA A 127 -18.73 -8.48 1.37
C ALA A 127 -18.42 -7.89 -0.01
N GLU A 128 -18.40 -6.59 -0.12
CA GLU A 128 -18.04 -5.88 -1.33
C GLU A 128 -16.67 -5.20 -1.13
N GLU A 129 -15.63 -5.83 -1.63
CA GLU A 129 -14.26 -5.29 -1.62
C GLU A 129 -13.56 -5.82 -2.88
N PHE A 130 -12.75 -4.98 -3.52
CA PHE A 130 -12.11 -5.29 -4.80
C PHE A 130 -10.59 -5.35 -4.65
N ALA A 131 -9.94 -5.85 -5.70
CA ALA A 131 -8.50 -5.74 -5.86
C ALA A 131 -8.17 -4.69 -6.94
N PHE A 132 -6.90 -4.29 -7.02
CA PHE A 132 -6.44 -3.44 -8.10
C PHE A 132 -5.13 -3.96 -8.70
N ASP A 133 -4.95 -3.68 -9.97
CA ASP A 133 -3.71 -3.94 -10.69
C ASP A 133 -2.81 -2.69 -10.57
N SER A 134 -1.72 -2.81 -9.82
CA SER A 134 -0.80 -1.69 -9.58
C SER A 134 -0.04 -1.26 -10.83
N LEU A 135 0.19 -2.17 -11.79
CA LEU A 135 0.83 -1.85 -13.06
C LEU A 135 -0.12 -1.05 -13.96
N LYS A 136 -1.40 -1.45 -14.02
CA LYS A 136 -2.41 -0.68 -14.73
C LYS A 136 -2.63 0.69 -14.08
N LEU A 137 -2.67 0.76 -12.74
CA LEU A 137 -2.80 2.02 -12.01
C LEU A 137 -1.63 2.97 -12.35
N LYS A 138 -0.39 2.48 -12.34
CA LYS A 138 0.78 3.25 -12.76
C LYS A 138 0.61 3.81 -14.16
N ASN A 139 0.28 2.96 -15.11
CA ASN A 139 0.13 3.35 -16.51
C ASN A 139 -1.03 4.34 -16.71
N GLU A 140 -2.14 4.16 -16.02
CA GLU A 140 -3.28 5.06 -16.08
C GLU A 140 -2.94 6.46 -15.57
N ILE A 141 -2.17 6.59 -14.47
CA ILE A 141 -1.71 7.89 -13.99
C ILE A 141 -0.71 8.52 -14.97
N LEU A 142 0.27 7.75 -15.47
CA LEU A 142 1.25 8.22 -16.43
C LEU A 142 0.60 8.77 -17.71
N ASN A 143 -0.42 8.08 -18.23
CA ASN A 143 -1.15 8.51 -19.42
C ASN A 143 -1.95 9.82 -19.21
N ARG A 144 -2.19 10.21 -17.96
CA ARG A 144 -2.90 11.46 -17.61
C ARG A 144 -1.95 12.63 -17.32
N ILE A 145 -0.65 12.36 -17.19
CA ILE A 145 0.35 13.40 -16.91
C ILE A 145 0.54 14.27 -18.13
N ASP A 146 0.41 15.59 -17.95
CA ASP A 146 0.78 16.56 -18.94
C ASP A 146 2.29 16.87 -18.82
N THR A 147 3.06 16.40 -19.80
CA THR A 147 4.53 16.59 -19.85
C THR A 147 4.96 18.03 -20.03
N ASN A 148 4.05 18.95 -20.38
CA ASN A 148 4.35 20.37 -20.35
C ASN A 148 4.51 20.92 -18.93
N TYR A 149 3.94 20.25 -17.94
CA TYR A 149 3.96 20.70 -16.54
C TYR A 149 4.72 19.76 -15.61
N VAL A 150 4.82 18.46 -15.93
CA VAL A 150 5.47 17.46 -15.07
C VAL A 150 6.68 16.86 -15.80
N THR A 151 7.85 16.98 -15.17
CA THR A 151 9.06 16.27 -15.58
C THR A 151 9.35 15.15 -14.59
N ILE A 152 9.59 13.95 -15.11
CA ILE A 152 9.91 12.76 -14.31
C ILE A 152 11.39 12.43 -14.47
N HIS A 153 12.13 12.42 -13.37
CA HIS A 153 13.54 12.10 -13.29
C HIS A 153 13.72 10.73 -12.62
N LEU A 154 13.96 9.70 -13.42
CA LEU A 154 14.30 8.36 -12.94
C LEU A 154 15.80 8.25 -12.60
N ASN A 155 16.20 7.24 -11.84
CA ASN A 155 17.56 7.05 -11.36
C ASN A 155 18.12 8.32 -10.66
N SER A 156 17.25 9.07 -10.00
CA SER A 156 17.52 10.38 -9.43
C SER A 156 17.24 10.38 -7.93
N GLN A 157 18.31 10.38 -7.15
CA GLN A 157 18.23 10.36 -5.70
C GLN A 157 18.31 11.78 -5.15
N VAL A 158 17.27 12.19 -4.43
CA VAL A 158 17.33 13.40 -3.59
C VAL A 158 18.30 13.15 -2.45
N LEU A 159 19.35 13.97 -2.38
CA LEU A 159 20.35 13.92 -1.31
C LEU A 159 19.89 14.74 -0.10
N LYS A 160 19.52 15.98 -0.33
CA LYS A 160 19.07 16.91 0.73
C LYS A 160 18.17 18.01 0.20
N VAL A 161 17.47 18.64 1.11
CA VAL A 161 16.64 19.83 0.88
C VAL A 161 17.14 20.93 1.83
N SER A 162 17.32 22.14 1.33
CA SER A 162 17.76 23.29 2.15
C SER A 162 17.08 24.57 1.69
N ASP A 163 16.90 25.51 2.61
CA ASP A 163 16.46 26.84 2.29
C ASP A 163 17.58 27.65 1.62
N LYS A 164 17.23 28.50 0.68
CA LYS A 164 18.13 29.50 0.16
C LYS A 164 18.38 30.59 1.20
N SER A 165 19.58 31.14 1.25
CA SER A 165 19.97 32.16 2.22
C SER A 165 19.11 33.44 2.18
N ASP A 166 18.35 33.66 1.12
CA ASP A 166 17.43 34.80 0.98
C ASP A 166 15.95 34.42 1.26
N ASN A 167 15.70 33.22 1.77
CA ASN A 167 14.37 32.66 2.10
C ASN A 167 13.34 32.68 0.96
N SER A 168 13.76 32.80 -0.30
CA SER A 168 12.83 32.92 -1.42
C SER A 168 12.49 31.60 -2.11
N LYS A 169 13.33 30.58 -1.99
CA LYS A 169 13.18 29.29 -2.66
C LYS A 169 13.82 28.15 -1.86
N ILE A 170 13.30 26.95 -2.04
CA ILE A 170 13.87 25.72 -1.52
C ILE A 170 14.79 25.12 -2.57
N ILE A 171 15.98 24.68 -2.14
CA ILE A 171 16.96 24.00 -3.00
C ILE A 171 16.93 22.51 -2.70
N THR A 172 16.73 21.71 -3.73
CA THR A 172 16.78 20.24 -3.67
C THR A 172 18.01 19.76 -4.43
N SER A 173 18.99 19.21 -3.73
CA SER A 173 20.19 18.60 -4.35
C SER A 173 19.89 17.16 -4.75
N VAL A 174 20.05 16.85 -6.02
CA VAL A 174 19.68 15.56 -6.62
C VAL A 174 20.90 14.95 -7.29
N LYS A 175 21.18 13.68 -7.00
CA LYS A 175 22.21 12.88 -7.64
C LYS A 175 21.60 11.99 -8.72
N ASN A 176 22.08 12.09 -9.95
CA ASN A 176 21.80 11.11 -10.98
C ASN A 176 22.64 9.85 -10.73
N LEU A 177 22.00 8.71 -10.52
CA LEU A 177 22.68 7.46 -10.15
C LEU A 177 23.34 6.73 -11.36
N VAL A 178 23.13 7.24 -12.59
CA VAL A 178 23.79 6.71 -13.80
C VAL A 178 25.02 7.51 -14.13
N THR A 179 24.94 8.84 -14.09
CA THR A 179 26.07 9.73 -14.43
C THR A 179 26.91 10.14 -13.22
N GLU A 180 26.43 9.87 -12.00
CA GLU A 180 27.01 10.30 -10.72
C GLU A 180 27.01 11.82 -10.50
N GLU A 181 26.47 12.60 -11.44
CA GLU A 181 26.40 14.05 -11.36
C GLU A 181 25.37 14.52 -10.33
N VAL A 182 25.66 15.65 -9.70
CA VAL A 182 24.76 16.28 -8.72
C VAL A 182 24.29 17.61 -9.29
N GLU A 183 22.98 17.82 -9.27
CA GLU A 183 22.32 19.03 -9.74
C GLU A 183 21.38 19.60 -8.67
N ASP A 184 21.29 20.93 -8.59
CA ASP A 184 20.43 21.65 -7.66
C ASP A 184 19.18 22.18 -8.37
N PHE A 185 18.01 21.81 -7.86
CA PHE A 185 16.70 22.27 -8.32
C PHE A 185 16.12 23.28 -7.35
N SER A 186 15.59 24.39 -7.89
CA SER A 186 14.98 25.46 -7.09
C SER A 186 13.45 25.42 -7.21
N SER A 187 12.74 25.37 -6.09
CA SER A 187 11.28 25.27 -6.04
C SER A 187 10.65 26.11 -4.92
N ASP A 188 9.33 26.34 -5.02
CA ASP A 188 8.55 27.01 -3.97
C ASP A 188 8.14 26.03 -2.88
N HIS A 189 7.92 24.76 -3.24
CA HIS A 189 7.46 23.69 -2.35
C HIS A 189 8.17 22.38 -2.67
N VAL A 190 8.43 21.59 -1.63
CA VAL A 190 8.94 20.23 -1.74
C VAL A 190 8.03 19.28 -0.96
N PHE A 191 7.63 18.18 -1.58
CA PHE A 191 6.84 17.12 -0.96
C PHE A 191 7.69 15.87 -0.83
N ASN A 192 8.03 15.48 0.39
CA ASN A 192 8.75 14.25 0.66
C ASN A 192 7.78 13.06 0.66
N CYS A 193 7.72 12.30 -0.43
CA CYS A 193 6.88 11.12 -0.63
C CYS A 193 7.69 9.82 -0.56
N THR A 194 8.86 9.82 0.05
CA THR A 194 9.82 8.70 0.03
C THR A 194 9.44 7.53 0.95
N TYR A 195 8.31 7.56 1.63
CA TYR A 195 7.75 6.50 2.47
C TYR A 195 8.75 5.99 3.54
N ALA A 196 9.33 4.79 3.38
CA ALA A 196 10.27 4.23 4.34
C ALA A 196 11.59 5.04 4.45
N SER A 197 11.99 5.78 3.41
CA SER A 197 13.18 6.64 3.40
C SER A 197 12.89 8.10 3.77
N LEU A 198 11.77 8.38 4.41
CA LEU A 198 11.35 9.74 4.76
C LEU A 198 12.37 10.42 5.67
N ASN A 199 12.83 9.71 6.69
CA ASN A 199 13.83 10.20 7.64
C ASN A 199 15.24 10.32 7.03
N GLN A 200 15.57 9.59 5.97
CA GLN A 200 16.85 9.76 5.27
C GLN A 200 16.96 11.18 4.71
N VAL A 201 15.95 11.62 3.96
CA VAL A 201 15.93 12.98 3.39
C VAL A 201 15.89 14.03 4.49
N ILE A 202 15.12 13.81 5.56
CA ILE A 202 15.01 14.73 6.71
C ILE A 202 16.35 14.88 7.42
N HIS A 203 17.04 13.77 7.71
CA HIS A 203 18.35 13.75 8.35
C HIS A 203 19.40 14.49 7.52
N ASP A 204 19.50 14.15 6.23
CA ASP A 204 20.51 14.73 5.33
C ASP A 204 20.24 16.22 5.04
N SER A 205 19.01 16.65 5.31
CA SER A 205 18.59 18.06 5.30
C SER A 205 18.77 18.79 6.64
N SER A 206 19.31 18.13 7.68
CA SER A 206 19.47 18.68 9.04
C SER A 206 18.15 19.14 9.68
N LEU A 207 17.04 18.47 9.37
CA LEU A 207 15.73 18.71 9.92
C LEU A 207 15.42 17.74 11.07
N GLU A 208 14.40 18.06 11.88
CA GLU A 208 13.98 17.21 12.99
C GLU A 208 13.36 15.89 12.49
N LEU A 209 13.88 14.77 12.97
CA LEU A 209 13.42 13.43 12.60
C LEU A 209 12.00 13.14 13.10
N ILE A 210 11.24 12.43 12.30
CA ILE A 210 9.94 11.89 12.70
C ILE A 210 10.15 10.52 13.32
N THR A 211 9.57 10.28 14.51
CA THR A 211 9.58 8.94 15.09
C THR A 211 8.74 7.99 14.26
N LEU A 212 9.40 7.10 13.52
CA LEU A 212 8.78 6.09 12.67
C LEU A 212 9.09 4.69 13.19
N LYS A 213 8.07 3.85 13.23
CA LYS A 213 8.22 2.41 13.37
C LYS A 213 8.22 1.78 11.98
N HIS A 214 9.29 1.09 11.66
CA HIS A 214 9.40 0.31 10.44
C HIS A 214 9.05 -1.16 10.71
N GLU A 215 8.43 -1.79 9.73
CA GLU A 215 8.19 -3.23 9.73
C GLU A 215 8.67 -3.81 8.40
N MET A 216 9.61 -4.75 8.46
CA MET A 216 9.96 -5.56 7.29
C MET A 216 8.88 -6.63 7.13
N THR A 217 8.24 -6.64 5.97
CA THR A 217 7.16 -7.58 5.68
C THR A 217 7.47 -8.36 4.41
N GLU A 218 7.12 -9.65 4.42
CA GLU A 218 7.19 -10.52 3.26
C GLU A 218 5.83 -11.19 3.06
N MET A 219 5.35 -11.17 1.82
CA MET A 219 4.05 -11.73 1.48
C MET A 219 4.22 -12.72 0.34
N ALA A 220 3.75 -13.95 0.53
CA ALA A 220 3.82 -14.97 -0.50
C ALA A 220 2.82 -14.68 -1.62
N ILE A 221 3.26 -14.86 -2.87
CA ILE A 221 2.38 -14.94 -4.03
C ILE A 221 2.26 -16.42 -4.38
N VAL A 222 1.03 -16.93 -4.37
CA VAL A 222 0.75 -18.35 -4.44
C VAL A 222 -0.26 -18.66 -5.54
N ASP A 223 -0.12 -19.83 -6.17
CA ASP A 223 -1.22 -20.46 -6.90
C ASP A 223 -2.10 -21.20 -5.90
N VAL A 224 -3.40 -21.04 -6.06
CA VAL A 224 -4.39 -21.56 -5.11
C VAL A 224 -5.20 -22.70 -5.74
N PRO A 225 -5.79 -23.61 -4.93
CA PRO A 225 -6.71 -24.62 -5.41
C PRO A 225 -7.87 -24.02 -6.22
N GLU A 226 -8.38 -24.79 -7.18
CA GLU A 226 -9.44 -24.36 -8.12
C GLU A 226 -10.67 -23.79 -7.39
N GLU A 227 -11.02 -24.38 -6.24
CA GLU A 227 -12.20 -24.01 -5.45
C GLU A 227 -12.16 -22.58 -4.93
N ILE A 228 -10.98 -21.96 -4.86
CA ILE A 228 -10.80 -20.60 -4.31
C ILE A 228 -10.16 -19.61 -5.30
N LYS A 229 -9.93 -19.99 -6.55
CA LYS A 229 -9.35 -19.12 -7.58
C LYS A 229 -10.14 -17.82 -7.81
N HIS A 230 -11.45 -17.88 -7.68
CA HIS A 230 -12.35 -16.73 -7.83
C HIS A 230 -12.82 -16.16 -6.49
N LEU A 231 -12.04 -16.37 -5.43
CA LEU A 231 -12.40 -15.93 -4.09
C LEU A 231 -11.30 -15.05 -3.50
N GLY A 232 -11.74 -13.97 -2.82
CA GLY A 232 -10.91 -13.24 -1.88
C GLY A 232 -11.36 -13.59 -0.46
N ILE A 233 -10.51 -14.21 0.34
CA ILE A 233 -10.86 -14.66 1.69
C ILE A 233 -10.03 -13.89 2.72
N THR A 234 -10.69 -13.39 3.76
CA THR A 234 -10.02 -12.80 4.91
C THR A 234 -10.63 -13.33 6.20
N VAL A 235 -9.80 -13.97 7.02
CA VAL A 235 -10.20 -14.39 8.38
C VAL A 235 -9.89 -13.26 9.34
N MET A 236 -10.90 -12.81 10.09
CA MET A 236 -10.86 -11.59 10.91
C MET A 236 -10.86 -11.86 12.39
N CYS A 237 -10.26 -10.90 13.06
CA CYS A 237 -10.34 -10.58 14.48
C CYS A 237 -9.64 -11.53 15.46
N GLY A 238 -9.00 -12.59 14.97
CA GLY A 238 -8.21 -13.55 15.75
C GLY A 238 -6.89 -13.87 15.06
N PRO A 239 -6.55 -15.16 14.85
CA PRO A 239 -5.45 -15.57 13.97
C PRO A 239 -5.79 -15.16 12.54
N PHE A 240 -5.36 -13.97 12.20
CA PHE A 240 -5.77 -13.23 11.04
C PHE A 240 -4.92 -13.63 9.84
N PHE A 241 -5.54 -14.11 8.79
CA PHE A 241 -4.87 -14.33 7.52
C PHE A 241 -5.75 -13.91 6.34
N SER A 242 -5.13 -13.78 5.21
CA SER A 242 -5.81 -13.38 3.99
C SER A 242 -5.21 -14.04 2.77
N VAL A 243 -6.10 -14.49 1.89
CA VAL A 243 -5.80 -14.95 0.53
C VAL A 243 -6.62 -14.08 -0.40
N MET A 244 -5.92 -13.32 -1.26
CA MET A 244 -6.57 -12.33 -2.14
C MET A 244 -6.01 -12.44 -3.54
N PRO A 245 -6.83 -12.34 -4.60
CA PRO A 245 -6.32 -12.16 -5.94
C PRO A 245 -5.30 -11.02 -6.00
N PHE A 246 -4.20 -11.25 -6.71
CA PHE A 246 -3.12 -10.27 -6.94
C PHE A 246 -3.02 -9.97 -8.43
N PRO A 247 -3.80 -9.01 -8.95
CA PRO A 247 -4.04 -8.85 -10.38
C PRO A 247 -2.80 -8.53 -11.22
N SER A 248 -1.76 -7.97 -10.61
CA SER A 248 -0.51 -7.64 -11.31
C SER A 248 0.31 -8.89 -11.67
N VAL A 249 -0.05 -10.09 -11.19
CA VAL A 249 0.62 -11.35 -11.53
C VAL A 249 -0.40 -12.40 -11.95
N GLN A 250 -0.21 -12.92 -13.15
CA GLN A 250 -1.08 -13.95 -13.72
C GLN A 250 -0.28 -15.18 -14.13
N MET A 251 -0.90 -16.34 -14.00
CA MET A 251 -0.37 -17.61 -14.47
C MET A 251 -1.51 -18.44 -15.06
N ASN A 252 -1.30 -19.01 -16.25
CA ASN A 252 -2.29 -19.86 -16.94
C ASN A 252 -3.69 -19.24 -17.07
N GLY A 253 -3.77 -17.91 -17.28
CA GLY A 253 -5.03 -17.19 -17.48
C GLY A 253 -5.83 -16.86 -16.22
N HIS A 254 -5.26 -17.07 -15.03
CA HIS A 254 -5.86 -16.64 -13.75
C HIS A 254 -4.88 -15.83 -12.89
N TYR A 255 -5.40 -15.04 -11.97
CA TYR A 255 -4.59 -14.31 -11.02
C TYR A 255 -3.96 -15.25 -9.99
N LEU A 256 -2.68 -15.04 -9.71
CA LEU A 256 -2.10 -15.55 -8.47
C LEU A 256 -2.70 -14.80 -7.27
N HIS A 257 -2.54 -15.36 -6.08
CA HIS A 257 -3.07 -14.77 -4.87
C HIS A 257 -1.95 -14.34 -3.92
N SER A 258 -2.14 -13.19 -3.31
CA SER A 258 -1.33 -12.79 -2.16
C SER A 258 -1.80 -13.55 -0.92
N PHE A 259 -0.87 -14.20 -0.23
CA PHE A 259 -1.11 -14.85 1.05
C PHE A 259 -0.38 -14.10 2.16
N SER A 260 -1.12 -13.62 3.13
CA SER A 260 -0.59 -12.88 4.26
C SER A 260 -1.19 -13.36 5.59
N HIS A 261 -0.41 -13.29 6.66
CA HIS A 261 -0.83 -13.64 8.01
C HIS A 261 -0.29 -12.60 9.00
N VAL A 262 -1.12 -12.07 9.88
CA VAL A 262 -0.77 -10.97 10.79
C VAL A 262 0.46 -11.27 11.67
N ARG A 263 0.75 -12.53 11.95
CA ARG A 263 1.87 -12.98 12.80
C ARG A 263 3.13 -13.30 12.01
N TYR A 264 2.99 -13.75 10.76
CA TYR A 264 4.09 -14.30 9.98
C TYR A 264 4.50 -13.43 8.78
N THR A 265 3.67 -12.48 8.38
CA THR A 265 3.99 -11.51 7.34
C THR A 265 4.99 -10.46 7.83
N PRO A 266 4.85 -9.86 9.03
CA PRO A 266 5.92 -9.06 9.62
C PRO A 266 7.04 -9.97 10.14
N HIS A 267 8.27 -9.70 9.73
CA HIS A 267 9.46 -10.46 10.12
C HIS A 267 10.27 -9.76 11.19
N TYR A 268 10.43 -8.44 11.03
CA TYR A 268 11.23 -7.64 11.93
C TYR A 268 10.65 -6.23 12.03
N GLU A 269 10.81 -5.59 13.20
CA GLU A 269 10.38 -4.20 13.42
C GLU A 269 11.44 -3.40 14.18
N TRP A 270 11.59 -2.13 13.81
CA TRP A 270 12.53 -1.21 14.45
C TRP A 270 12.02 0.23 14.41
N TYR A 271 12.67 1.12 15.14
CA TYR A 271 12.33 2.54 15.18
C TYR A 271 13.46 3.38 14.59
N SER A 272 13.13 4.37 13.77
CA SER A 272 14.06 5.33 13.18
C SER A 272 14.14 6.64 13.98
N ASN A 273 14.11 6.55 15.29
CA ASN A 273 14.32 7.69 16.20
C ASN A 273 15.78 7.84 16.63
N ASP A 274 16.64 6.85 16.33
CA ASP A 274 18.07 6.87 16.58
C ASP A 274 18.85 7.04 15.27
N GLN A 275 20.03 7.69 15.36
CA GLN A 275 20.92 7.87 14.19
C GLN A 275 21.35 6.54 13.51
N ALA A 276 21.12 5.40 14.17
CA ALA A 276 21.53 4.08 13.69
C ALA A 276 20.58 3.47 12.62
N TYR A 277 19.37 3.96 12.42
CA TYR A 277 18.34 3.32 11.55
C TYR A 277 17.62 4.34 10.66
N ILE A 278 18.39 5.15 9.95
CA ILE A 278 17.86 6.24 9.12
C ILE A 278 17.68 5.79 7.68
N ASP A 279 18.58 4.95 7.16
CA ASP A 279 18.51 4.42 5.78
C ASP A 279 17.75 3.08 5.75
N ALA A 280 16.44 3.17 5.48
CA ALA A 280 15.57 2.00 5.41
C ALA A 280 15.96 1.00 4.29
N ASP A 281 16.69 1.42 3.26
CA ASP A 281 17.18 0.50 2.20
C ASP A 281 18.40 -0.28 2.68
N ALA A 282 19.34 0.36 3.35
CA ALA A 282 20.50 -0.30 3.95
C ALA A 282 20.06 -1.25 5.07
N ASP A 283 19.12 -0.83 5.92
CA ASP A 283 18.53 -1.65 6.97
C ASP A 283 17.87 -2.90 6.40
N LEU A 284 17.03 -2.74 5.35
CA LEU A 284 16.37 -3.86 4.68
C LEU A 284 17.37 -4.85 4.08
N LEU A 285 18.46 -4.36 3.48
CA LEU A 285 19.52 -5.22 2.94
C LEU A 285 20.23 -6.00 4.04
N GLY A 286 20.53 -5.36 5.16
CA GLY A 286 21.14 -6.00 6.34
C GLY A 286 20.24 -7.07 6.97
N MET A 287 18.92 -6.91 6.86
CA MET A 287 17.92 -7.80 7.48
C MET A 287 17.44 -8.95 6.59
N ARG A 288 17.84 -9.01 5.31
CA ARG A 288 17.39 -10.06 4.36
C ARG A 288 17.65 -11.49 4.83
N ASN A 289 18.63 -11.70 5.69
CA ASN A 289 18.98 -13.01 6.22
C ASN A 289 18.35 -13.31 7.60
N ILE A 290 17.53 -12.39 8.13
CA ILE A 290 16.85 -12.63 9.40
C ILE A 290 15.66 -13.56 9.15
N GLN A 291 15.74 -14.74 9.76
CA GLN A 291 14.62 -15.71 9.73
C GLN A 291 13.43 -15.13 10.49
N PRO A 292 12.18 -15.35 10.01
CA PRO A 292 11.00 -14.98 10.78
C PRO A 292 11.08 -15.52 12.20
N GLY A 293 10.78 -14.68 13.18
CA GLY A 293 10.73 -15.13 14.57
C GLY A 293 9.74 -16.29 14.72
N LYS A 294 10.15 -17.36 15.38
CA LYS A 294 9.29 -18.51 15.71
C LYS A 294 8.20 -18.14 16.70
#